data_c2c1a2d2715b2ebfd80ad15f41c589ba
#
_entry.id   c2c1a2d2715b2ebfd80ad15f41c589ba
#
_cell.length_a   1.000
_cell.length_b   1.000
_cell.length_c   1.000
_cell.angle_alpha   90.00
_cell.angle_beta   90.00
_cell.angle_gamma   90.00
#
_symmetry.space_group_name_H-M   'P 1'
#
loop_
_entity.id
_entity.type
_entity.pdbx_description
1 polymer ?
#
loop_
_entity_poly.entity_id
_entity_poly.type
_entity_poly.pdbx_seq_one_letter_code
_entity_poly.pdbx_strand_id
1 'polypeptide(L)'
;MNKNLYRKIIIAMMVTTLGGASAFAEDTAQASAEAAPKAPVSVAKVRPVDVTPALREELARQIAAESEKKAQKRAAKKEQDPVIVIGRVAPDQAVELTLPKTVQMALDYNRDIKVAHYDLKSAEYYIDEARAGKMPQFSYTFDASRRENSGSSGMNNRDSITNSFGHGLSVNIPLYTGGRVEGQIAVAKLGKTSAQEEILRVEQATKLSAVQGYFGLLAYEELRDVYHEAVTNMQGHVDNVTAQYNVGTVAKLDVLTSNVSLADAKTNAVTADNNVAVAEANLNNILGLPLQTKLELVDHHLPFESYDISLQEALDYAMKYRPEVLQAALSVRQAEENIGIANAGNMPSVSIGAGNDWSDEDFPGSGNSAWRVTGGITFSFFDGGATNARVKQAKQALLAARETEQQTREAVQLAVKQAYLNIRSAAQRVEASQSAVAEAEESFKIARVRYQAGVGINLDVLDAQLNLNQAQTNYIQALYDYNVGIAQLEQAMGVDVRSGVVIPSMTE
;
A
#
# COMPACT_ATOMS: atom_id res chain seq x y z
N MET A 1 -8.17 -21.13 -11.59
CA MET A 1 -8.31 -22.62 -11.51
C MET A 1 -9.58 -23.04 -12.27
N ASN A 2 -9.45 -23.95 -13.23
CA ASN A 2 -10.43 -24.14 -14.30
C ASN A 2 -11.68 -24.89 -13.79
N LYS A 3 -12.90 -24.31 -13.91
CA LYS A 3 -14.17 -24.91 -13.47
C LYS A 3 -14.39 -26.32 -14.00
N ASN A 4 -13.78 -26.67 -15.12
CA ASN A 4 -13.87 -28.00 -15.72
C ASN A 4 -12.99 -29.08 -15.03
N LEU A 5 -11.95 -28.70 -14.32
CA LEU A 5 -11.12 -29.62 -13.55
C LEU A 5 -11.82 -30.02 -12.25
N TYR A 6 -12.51 -29.07 -11.60
CA TYR A 6 -13.35 -29.33 -10.42
C TYR A 6 -14.51 -30.30 -10.72
N ARG A 7 -15.18 -30.09 -11.85
CA ARG A 7 -16.26 -31.02 -12.28
C ARG A 7 -15.75 -32.44 -12.54
N LYS A 8 -14.56 -32.58 -13.12
CA LYS A 8 -13.96 -33.92 -13.41
C LYS A 8 -13.44 -34.60 -12.15
N ILE A 9 -12.90 -33.86 -11.17
CA ILE A 9 -12.47 -34.41 -9.87
C ILE A 9 -13.68 -34.83 -9.02
N ILE A 10 -14.76 -34.06 -9.02
CA ILE A 10 -16.01 -34.42 -8.33
C ILE A 10 -16.66 -35.67 -8.96
N ILE A 11 -16.64 -35.78 -10.27
CA ILE A 11 -17.18 -36.96 -10.97
C ILE A 11 -16.27 -38.19 -10.73
N ALA A 12 -14.95 -38.03 -10.70
CA ALA A 12 -14.04 -39.15 -10.42
C ALA A 12 -14.12 -39.63 -8.95
N MET A 13 -14.35 -38.72 -7.98
CA MET A 13 -14.55 -39.09 -6.58
C MET A 13 -15.97 -39.69 -6.33
N MET A 14 -17.01 -39.21 -7.01
CA MET A 14 -18.33 -39.85 -6.92
C MET A 14 -18.35 -41.28 -7.48
N VAL A 15 -17.54 -41.57 -8.49
CA VAL A 15 -17.46 -42.90 -9.09
C VAL A 15 -16.73 -43.88 -8.18
N THR A 16 -15.73 -43.46 -7.41
CA THR A 16 -14.99 -44.32 -6.46
C THR A 16 -15.78 -44.65 -5.19
N THR A 17 -16.67 -43.75 -4.74
CA THR A 17 -17.52 -44.00 -3.56
C THR A 17 -18.75 -44.82 -3.85
N LEU A 18 -19.26 -44.84 -5.11
CA LEU A 18 -20.39 -45.70 -5.55
C LEU A 18 -19.95 -47.13 -5.98
N GLY A 19 -18.66 -47.32 -6.28
CA GLY A 19 -18.13 -48.64 -6.63
C GLY A 19 -17.98 -49.61 -5.46
N GLY A 20 -17.93 -49.10 -4.20
CA GLY A 20 -17.86 -49.95 -3.00
C GLY A 20 -19.21 -50.51 -2.53
N ALA A 21 -20.34 -49.95 -2.97
CA ALA A 21 -21.67 -50.36 -2.52
C ALA A 21 -22.25 -51.51 -3.30
N SER A 22 -21.68 -51.91 -4.43
CA SER A 22 -22.23 -53.00 -5.27
C SER A 22 -21.71 -54.39 -4.95
N ALA A 23 -20.66 -54.52 -4.10
CA ALA A 23 -20.10 -55.83 -3.73
C ALA A 23 -20.76 -56.51 -2.50
N PHE A 24 -21.57 -55.77 -1.76
CA PHE A 24 -22.26 -56.32 -0.57
C PHE A 24 -23.73 -56.63 -0.74
N ALA A 25 -24.30 -56.45 -1.92
CA ALA A 25 -25.73 -56.70 -2.17
C ALA A 25 -26.05 -58.14 -2.66
N GLU A 26 -25.03 -58.99 -2.88
CA GLU A 26 -25.27 -60.35 -3.39
C GLU A 26 -25.37 -61.45 -2.30
N ASP A 27 -24.99 -61.17 -1.05
CA ASP A 27 -24.95 -62.24 -0.01
C ASP A 27 -26.12 -62.22 0.99
N THR A 28 -27.13 -61.34 0.81
CA THR A 28 -28.34 -61.32 1.66
C THR A 28 -29.65 -61.69 0.94
N ALA A 29 -29.59 -62.20 -0.29
CA ALA A 29 -30.76 -62.50 -1.09
C ALA A 29 -31.25 -63.98 -0.99
N GLN A 30 -30.81 -64.75 0.03
CA GLN A 30 -31.23 -66.17 0.18
C GLN A 30 -32.09 -66.49 1.42
N ALA A 31 -32.63 -65.51 2.09
CA ALA A 31 -33.58 -65.77 3.17
C ALA A 31 -34.75 -64.78 3.11
N SER A 32 -35.77 -65.13 2.33
CA SER A 32 -37.22 -64.95 2.54
C SER A 32 -37.99 -64.80 1.21
N ALA A 33 -38.45 -65.92 0.69
CA ALA A 33 -39.46 -65.91 -0.28
C ALA A 33 -40.82 -65.88 0.44
N GLU A 34 -41.57 -64.77 0.33
CA GLU A 34 -43.02 -64.75 0.19
C GLU A 34 -43.58 -63.34 0.24
N ALA A 35 -44.32 -63.05 -0.81
CA ALA A 35 -45.26 -61.91 -1.05
C ALA A 35 -44.87 -60.90 -2.15
N ALA A 36 -45.32 -61.17 -3.38
CA ALA A 36 -45.42 -60.19 -4.48
C ALA A 36 -46.72 -59.37 -4.33
N PRO A 37 -47.04 -58.33 -5.16
CA PRO A 37 -46.31 -57.66 -6.22
C PRO A 37 -46.52 -56.12 -6.30
N LYS A 38 -45.69 -55.40 -6.98
CA LYS A 38 -46.01 -54.37 -7.98
C LYS A 38 -44.75 -53.82 -8.68
N ALA A 39 -44.88 -53.73 -10.01
CA ALA A 39 -44.00 -53.43 -11.11
C ALA A 39 -42.68 -52.60 -10.88
N PRO A 40 -41.58 -52.95 -11.60
CA PRO A 40 -40.31 -52.29 -11.49
C PRO A 40 -40.18 -51.11 -12.46
N VAL A 41 -39.73 -49.97 -11.94
CA VAL A 41 -39.13 -48.89 -12.72
C VAL A 41 -37.73 -49.35 -13.14
N SER A 42 -37.51 -49.43 -14.47
CA SER A 42 -36.25 -49.84 -15.09
C SER A 42 -35.12 -48.88 -14.71
N VAL A 43 -34.24 -49.31 -13.84
CA VAL A 43 -32.96 -48.64 -13.63
C VAL A 43 -31.97 -49.20 -14.63
N ALA A 44 -31.55 -48.38 -15.58
CA ALA A 44 -30.53 -48.71 -16.55
C ALA A 44 -29.23 -49.14 -15.86
N LYS A 45 -28.79 -50.38 -16.09
CA LYS A 45 -27.49 -50.90 -15.64
C LYS A 45 -26.38 -50.09 -16.26
N VAL A 46 -25.74 -49.23 -15.46
CA VAL A 46 -24.47 -48.61 -15.81
C VAL A 46 -23.39 -49.70 -15.68
N ARG A 47 -22.81 -50.11 -16.80
CA ARG A 47 -21.68 -51.04 -16.82
C ARG A 47 -20.46 -50.37 -16.15
N PRO A 48 -19.68 -51.06 -15.33
CA PRO A 48 -18.41 -50.54 -14.84
C PRO A 48 -17.50 -50.30 -16.05
N VAL A 49 -16.92 -49.07 -16.11
CA VAL A 49 -15.94 -48.75 -17.12
C VAL A 49 -14.64 -49.41 -16.69
N ASP A 50 -14.28 -50.49 -17.36
CA ASP A 50 -12.98 -51.16 -17.20
C ASP A 50 -11.91 -50.17 -17.65
N VAL A 51 -11.16 -49.61 -16.68
CA VAL A 51 -10.05 -48.70 -16.94
C VAL A 51 -8.86 -49.57 -17.36
N THR A 52 -8.78 -49.84 -18.66
CA THR A 52 -7.65 -50.60 -19.24
C THR A 52 -6.31 -49.88 -18.97
N PRO A 53 -5.21 -50.62 -18.84
CA PRO A 53 -3.88 -50.01 -18.67
C PRO A 53 -3.52 -48.95 -19.71
N ALA A 54 -4.01 -49.10 -20.94
CA ALA A 54 -3.88 -48.11 -22.01
C ALA A 54 -4.57 -46.74 -21.67
N LEU A 55 -5.76 -46.80 -21.07
CA LEU A 55 -6.47 -45.55 -20.68
C LEU A 55 -5.82 -44.83 -19.53
N ARG A 56 -5.16 -45.56 -18.62
CA ARG A 56 -4.31 -44.96 -17.53
C ARG A 56 -3.10 -44.26 -18.09
N GLU A 57 -2.46 -44.84 -19.08
CA GLU A 57 -1.25 -44.28 -19.74
C GLU A 57 -1.62 -43.03 -20.57
N GLU A 58 -2.76 -43.06 -21.26
CA GLU A 58 -3.32 -41.91 -22.00
C GLU A 58 -3.67 -40.74 -21.04
N LEU A 59 -4.28 -41.03 -19.90
CA LEU A 59 -4.61 -40.02 -18.88
C LEU A 59 -3.36 -39.42 -18.23
N ALA A 60 -2.35 -40.26 -17.98
CA ALA A 60 -1.04 -39.79 -17.45
C ALA A 60 -0.33 -38.90 -18.46
N ARG A 61 -0.36 -39.24 -19.77
CA ARG A 61 0.18 -38.37 -20.83
C ARG A 61 -0.56 -37.04 -20.96
N GLN A 62 -1.88 -37.03 -20.84
CA GLN A 62 -2.70 -35.83 -20.89
C GLN A 62 -2.43 -34.90 -19.67
N ILE A 63 -2.28 -35.49 -18.48
CA ILE A 63 -1.93 -34.73 -17.26
C ILE A 63 -0.52 -34.17 -17.37
N ALA A 64 0.45 -34.92 -17.90
CA ALA A 64 1.81 -34.44 -18.14
C ALA A 64 1.82 -33.28 -19.15
N ALA A 65 1.13 -33.42 -20.28
CA ALA A 65 1.03 -32.38 -21.31
C ALA A 65 0.29 -31.11 -20.82
N GLU A 66 -0.70 -31.25 -19.94
CA GLU A 66 -1.40 -30.11 -19.34
C GLU A 66 -0.56 -29.41 -18.27
N SER A 67 0.28 -30.17 -17.55
CA SER A 67 1.26 -29.62 -16.58
C SER A 67 2.40 -28.87 -17.29
N GLU A 68 2.91 -29.38 -18.40
CA GLU A 68 3.89 -28.69 -19.23
C GLU A 68 3.32 -27.42 -19.88
N LYS A 69 2.10 -27.46 -20.42
CA LYS A 69 1.42 -26.25 -20.91
C LYS A 69 1.18 -25.21 -19.82
N LYS A 70 0.90 -25.63 -18.58
CA LYS A 70 0.81 -24.71 -17.42
C LYS A 70 2.15 -24.15 -17.02
N ALA A 71 3.22 -24.95 -17.07
CA ALA A 71 4.59 -24.50 -16.80
C ALA A 71 5.06 -23.49 -17.87
N GLN A 72 4.80 -23.78 -19.16
CA GLN A 72 5.09 -22.85 -20.26
C GLN A 72 4.26 -21.55 -20.18
N LYS A 73 2.96 -21.61 -19.82
CA LYS A 73 2.14 -20.42 -19.56
C LYS A 73 2.62 -19.62 -18.33
N ARG A 74 3.14 -20.30 -17.31
CA ARG A 74 3.75 -19.62 -16.14
C ARG A 74 5.09 -18.99 -16.48
N ALA A 75 5.90 -19.66 -17.32
CA ALA A 75 7.14 -19.10 -17.82
C ALA A 75 6.90 -17.89 -18.74
N ALA A 76 5.98 -18.00 -19.70
CA ALA A 76 5.57 -16.89 -20.58
C ALA A 76 4.90 -15.73 -19.81
N LYS A 77 4.19 -16.00 -18.70
CA LYS A 77 3.63 -14.94 -17.84
C LYS A 77 4.69 -14.30 -16.93
N LYS A 78 5.76 -15.03 -16.58
CA LYS A 78 6.93 -14.46 -15.91
C LYS A 78 7.78 -13.60 -16.84
N GLU A 79 7.70 -13.85 -18.15
CA GLU A 79 8.36 -13.05 -19.17
C GLU A 79 7.53 -11.83 -19.60
N GLN A 80 6.23 -11.80 -19.23
CA GLN A 80 5.29 -10.69 -19.46
C GLN A 80 5.00 -9.81 -18.23
N ASP A 81 5.47 -10.17 -17.04
CA ASP A 81 5.68 -9.17 -16.01
C ASP A 81 6.89 -8.35 -16.51
N PRO A 82 6.71 -7.09 -16.94
CA PRO A 82 7.86 -6.28 -17.23
C PRO A 82 8.63 -6.15 -15.91
N VAL A 83 9.67 -6.93 -15.75
CA VAL A 83 10.82 -6.45 -15.01
C VAL A 83 11.20 -5.22 -15.81
N ILE A 84 10.68 -4.06 -15.42
CA ILE A 84 11.15 -2.79 -15.91
C ILE A 84 12.61 -2.80 -15.46
N VAL A 85 13.46 -3.29 -16.35
CA VAL A 85 14.87 -3.01 -16.27
C VAL A 85 14.89 -1.50 -16.34
N ILE A 86 15.00 -0.86 -15.17
CA ILE A 86 15.47 0.51 -15.08
C ILE A 86 16.69 0.47 -15.96
N GLY A 87 16.59 1.05 -17.17
CA GLY A 87 17.74 1.17 -18.03
C GLY A 87 18.79 1.75 -17.10
N ARG A 88 19.87 1.01 -16.84
CA ARG A 88 20.95 1.51 -16.02
C ARG A 88 21.36 2.80 -16.72
N VAL A 89 20.89 3.93 -16.19
CA VAL A 89 21.47 5.22 -16.56
C VAL A 89 22.93 5.02 -16.26
N ALA A 90 23.75 5.07 -17.30
CA ALA A 90 25.18 4.96 -17.11
C ALA A 90 25.55 6.03 -16.08
N PRO A 91 26.39 5.72 -15.06
CA PRO A 91 26.67 6.63 -13.96
C PRO A 91 27.24 8.00 -14.40
N ASP A 92 27.55 8.18 -15.66
CA ASP A 92 28.12 9.40 -16.25
C ASP A 92 27.12 10.20 -17.10
N GLN A 93 25.86 9.80 -17.25
CA GLN A 93 24.85 10.59 -17.97
C GLN A 93 24.01 11.39 -16.97
N ALA A 94 24.10 12.73 -17.02
CA ALA A 94 23.19 13.60 -16.31
C ALA A 94 21.77 13.41 -16.85
N VAL A 95 20.79 13.36 -15.93
CA VAL A 95 19.37 13.24 -16.28
C VAL A 95 18.78 14.65 -16.24
N GLU A 96 18.43 15.18 -17.41
CA GLU A 96 17.68 16.44 -17.48
C GLU A 96 16.28 16.25 -16.88
N LEU A 97 15.89 17.10 -15.94
CA LEU A 97 14.62 17.09 -15.24
C LEU A 97 13.86 18.40 -15.44
N THR A 98 12.58 18.26 -15.79
CA THR A 98 11.56 19.30 -15.62
C THR A 98 10.60 18.87 -14.53
N LEU A 99 9.86 19.79 -13.93
CA LEU A 99 8.87 19.46 -12.90
C LEU A 99 7.85 18.38 -13.35
N PRO A 100 7.21 18.47 -14.56
CA PRO A 100 6.30 17.43 -15.02
C PRO A 100 6.97 16.07 -15.19
N LYS A 101 8.20 16.02 -15.73
CA LYS A 101 8.97 14.79 -15.92
C LYS A 101 9.34 14.16 -14.58
N THR A 102 9.73 14.96 -13.59
CA THR A 102 10.04 14.53 -12.24
C THR A 102 8.83 13.87 -11.58
N VAL A 103 7.66 14.51 -11.65
CA VAL A 103 6.41 13.94 -11.13
C VAL A 103 6.06 12.64 -11.84
N GLN A 104 6.14 12.59 -13.17
CA GLN A 104 5.85 11.37 -13.93
C GLN A 104 6.79 10.24 -13.56
N MET A 105 8.11 10.49 -13.48
CA MET A 105 9.09 9.48 -13.06
C MET A 105 8.83 8.98 -11.65
N ALA A 106 8.49 9.87 -10.71
CA ALA A 106 8.14 9.48 -9.36
C ALA A 106 6.92 8.55 -9.35
N LEU A 107 5.86 8.87 -10.10
CA LEU A 107 4.65 8.03 -10.18
C LEU A 107 4.93 6.65 -10.81
N ASP A 108 5.81 6.57 -11.79
CA ASP A 108 6.11 5.31 -12.50
C ASP A 108 7.06 4.40 -11.70
N TYR A 109 8.00 4.95 -10.95
CA TYR A 109 9.09 4.19 -10.35
C TYR A 109 9.05 4.13 -8.83
N ASN A 110 8.27 4.96 -8.13
CA ASN A 110 8.21 4.98 -6.68
C ASN A 110 7.80 3.60 -6.11
N ARG A 111 8.45 3.22 -5.02
CA ARG A 111 8.25 1.91 -4.40
C ARG A 111 6.97 1.84 -3.58
N ASP A 112 6.54 2.95 -2.98
CA ASP A 112 5.33 3.00 -2.15
C ASP A 112 4.07 2.78 -3.00
N ILE A 113 4.04 3.33 -4.23
CA ILE A 113 2.96 3.07 -5.20
C ILE A 113 2.92 1.58 -5.57
N LYS A 114 4.08 0.94 -5.78
CA LYS A 114 4.14 -0.51 -6.06
C LYS A 114 3.65 -1.34 -4.87
N VAL A 115 3.99 -0.93 -3.64
CA VAL A 115 3.46 -1.57 -2.41
C VAL A 115 1.94 -1.45 -2.37
N ALA A 116 1.38 -0.25 -2.58
CA ALA A 116 -0.07 -0.04 -2.62
C ALA A 116 -0.78 -0.91 -3.67
N HIS A 117 -0.17 -1.11 -4.85
CA HIS A 117 -0.70 -2.04 -5.85
C HIS A 117 -0.65 -3.52 -5.39
N TYR A 118 0.38 -3.94 -4.66
CA TYR A 118 0.41 -5.29 -4.07
C TYR A 118 -0.63 -5.45 -2.96
N ASP A 119 -0.88 -4.40 -2.16
CA ASP A 119 -1.92 -4.39 -1.13
C ASP A 119 -3.32 -4.47 -1.75
N LEU A 120 -3.57 -3.76 -2.86
CA LEU A 120 -4.80 -3.94 -3.63
C LEU A 120 -4.95 -5.38 -4.13
N LYS A 121 -3.85 -5.99 -4.61
CA LYS A 121 -3.88 -7.38 -5.06
C LYS A 121 -4.14 -8.35 -3.91
N SER A 122 -3.60 -8.07 -2.73
CA SER A 122 -3.90 -8.79 -1.49
C SER A 122 -5.37 -8.67 -1.12
N ALA A 123 -5.93 -7.46 -1.18
CA ALA A 123 -7.36 -7.23 -0.91
C ALA A 123 -8.28 -7.97 -1.91
N GLU A 124 -7.85 -8.17 -3.17
CA GLU A 124 -8.57 -9.03 -4.13
C GLU A 124 -8.60 -10.51 -3.68
N TYR A 125 -7.49 -11.02 -3.16
CA TYR A 125 -7.42 -12.38 -2.64
C TYR A 125 -8.24 -12.57 -1.36
N TYR A 126 -8.38 -11.53 -0.51
CA TYR A 126 -9.31 -11.56 0.63
C TYR A 126 -10.77 -11.80 0.20
N ILE A 127 -11.18 -11.29 -0.97
CA ILE A 127 -12.51 -11.59 -1.51
C ILE A 127 -12.61 -13.07 -1.86
N ASP A 128 -11.57 -13.66 -2.44
CA ASP A 128 -11.57 -15.09 -2.81
C ASP A 128 -11.51 -15.97 -1.55
N GLU A 129 -10.77 -15.58 -0.52
CA GLU A 129 -10.77 -16.21 0.81
C GLU A 129 -12.18 -16.18 1.43
N ALA A 130 -12.82 -15.00 1.48
CA ALA A 130 -14.19 -14.90 1.99
C ALA A 130 -15.19 -15.76 1.21
N ARG A 131 -15.04 -15.83 -0.12
CA ARG A 131 -15.86 -16.69 -0.99
C ARG A 131 -15.63 -18.19 -0.74
N ALA A 132 -14.41 -18.57 -0.33
CA ALA A 132 -14.11 -19.96 0.00
C ALA A 132 -14.96 -20.48 1.17
N GLY A 133 -15.46 -19.59 2.03
CA GLY A 133 -16.43 -19.93 3.07
C GLY A 133 -17.77 -20.49 2.57
N LYS A 134 -18.06 -20.39 1.26
CA LYS A 134 -19.23 -21.03 0.59
C LYS A 134 -18.88 -22.29 -0.18
N MET A 135 -17.60 -22.62 -0.28
CA MET A 135 -17.15 -23.74 -1.09
C MET A 135 -17.08 -25.03 -0.27
N PRO A 136 -17.19 -26.21 -0.92
CA PRO A 136 -16.93 -27.47 -0.26
C PRO A 136 -15.54 -27.51 0.34
N GLN A 137 -15.44 -27.92 1.60
CA GLN A 137 -14.18 -28.12 2.30
C GLN A 137 -13.89 -29.61 2.38
N PHE A 138 -12.76 -30.04 1.87
CA PHE A 138 -12.28 -31.41 1.93
C PHE A 138 -11.19 -31.51 2.99
N SER A 139 -11.28 -32.51 3.86
CA SER A 139 -10.26 -32.80 4.84
C SER A 139 -9.91 -34.28 4.83
N TYR A 140 -8.65 -34.58 5.03
CA TYR A 140 -8.12 -35.88 5.32
C TYR A 140 -7.50 -35.88 6.71
N THR A 141 -7.89 -36.82 7.53
CA THR A 141 -7.35 -37.01 8.89
C THR A 141 -6.69 -38.38 8.99
N PHE A 142 -5.58 -38.46 9.73
CA PHE A 142 -4.97 -39.69 10.14
C PHE A 142 -4.72 -39.62 11.63
N ASP A 143 -5.22 -40.60 12.37
CA ASP A 143 -5.12 -40.70 13.80
C ASP A 143 -4.43 -42.03 14.18
N ALA A 144 -3.45 -41.95 15.05
CA ALA A 144 -2.81 -43.12 15.64
C ALA A 144 -2.82 -42.94 17.14
N SER A 145 -3.42 -43.89 17.85
CA SER A 145 -3.45 -43.86 19.29
C SER A 145 -3.09 -45.24 19.90
N ARG A 146 -2.43 -45.22 21.04
CA ARG A 146 -2.17 -46.37 21.87
C ARG A 146 -2.72 -46.06 23.24
N ARG A 147 -3.69 -46.87 23.70
CA ARG A 147 -4.35 -46.68 24.97
C ARG A 147 -4.13 -47.92 25.83
N GLU A 148 -3.72 -47.71 27.08
CA GLU A 148 -3.71 -48.71 28.13
C GLU A 148 -4.97 -48.51 28.97
N ASN A 149 -5.83 -49.53 29.01
CA ASN A 149 -6.99 -49.55 29.89
C ASN A 149 -6.65 -50.39 31.10
N SER A 150 -6.41 -49.74 32.24
CA SER A 150 -6.31 -50.41 33.53
C SER A 150 -7.70 -50.90 33.94
N GLY A 151 -7.89 -52.20 34.00
CA GLY A 151 -9.19 -52.78 34.37
C GLY A 151 -9.57 -52.41 35.80
N SER A 152 -10.71 -51.70 35.94
CA SER A 152 -11.31 -51.41 37.21
C SER A 152 -12.32 -52.50 37.56
N SER A 153 -11.96 -53.31 38.59
CA SER A 153 -12.87 -54.09 39.43
C SER A 153 -13.86 -55.05 38.75
N GLY A 154 -13.41 -56.21 38.40
CA GLY A 154 -14.22 -57.38 38.03
C GLY A 154 -13.31 -58.58 37.74
N MET A 155 -13.76 -59.81 37.96
CA MET A 155 -13.03 -61.07 38.10
C MET A 155 -12.08 -61.49 36.94
N ASN A 156 -11.74 -60.59 35.98
CA ASN A 156 -10.72 -60.73 34.96
C ASN A 156 -9.99 -59.41 34.72
N ASN A 157 -9.17 -59.00 35.67
CA ASN A 157 -8.33 -57.80 35.58
C ASN A 157 -7.15 -58.10 34.62
N ARG A 158 -7.26 -57.78 33.38
CA ARG A 158 -6.13 -57.73 32.44
C ARG A 158 -5.99 -56.32 31.92
N ASP A 159 -4.87 -55.70 32.18
CA ASP A 159 -4.47 -54.47 31.51
C ASP A 159 -4.43 -54.77 30.01
N SER A 160 -5.28 -54.08 29.25
CA SER A 160 -5.31 -54.24 27.79
C SER A 160 -4.72 -53.01 27.15
N ILE A 161 -3.70 -53.23 26.33
CA ILE A 161 -3.13 -52.20 25.45
C ILE A 161 -3.84 -52.36 24.13
N THR A 162 -4.55 -51.32 23.70
CA THR A 162 -5.24 -51.27 22.43
C THR A 162 -4.53 -50.21 21.55
N ASN A 163 -4.10 -50.61 20.36
CA ASN A 163 -3.67 -49.67 19.34
C ASN A 163 -4.90 -49.36 18.49
N SER A 164 -4.97 -48.16 17.99
CA SER A 164 -5.99 -47.76 17.04
C SER A 164 -5.35 -46.83 15.99
N PHE A 165 -5.43 -47.26 14.77
CA PHE A 165 -5.05 -46.47 13.60
C PHE A 165 -6.30 -46.16 12.81
N GLY A 166 -6.48 -44.90 12.46
CA GLY A 166 -7.64 -44.45 11.71
C GLY A 166 -7.27 -43.41 10.66
N HIS A 167 -7.97 -43.42 9.56
CA HIS A 167 -7.91 -42.33 8.61
C HIS A 167 -9.32 -42.04 8.08
N GLY A 168 -9.54 -40.77 7.79
CA GLY A 168 -10.84 -40.31 7.32
C GLY A 168 -10.70 -39.31 6.17
N LEU A 169 -11.61 -39.42 5.21
CA LEU A 169 -11.82 -38.43 4.19
C LEU A 169 -13.19 -37.83 4.40
N SER A 170 -13.28 -36.51 4.57
CA SER A 170 -14.56 -35.84 4.72
C SER A 170 -14.71 -34.62 3.83
N VAL A 171 -15.92 -34.34 3.42
CA VAL A 171 -16.32 -33.11 2.73
C VAL A 171 -17.44 -32.45 3.53
N ASN A 172 -17.33 -31.14 3.73
CA ASN A 172 -18.39 -30.32 4.31
C ASN A 172 -18.74 -29.18 3.37
N ILE A 173 -20.04 -29.01 3.11
CA ILE A 173 -20.58 -27.99 2.22
C ILE A 173 -21.53 -27.12 3.03
N PRO A 174 -21.16 -25.88 3.37
CA PRO A 174 -22.08 -24.94 3.99
C PRO A 174 -23.08 -24.43 2.96
N LEU A 175 -24.36 -24.72 3.16
CA LEU A 175 -25.45 -24.27 2.28
C LEU A 175 -25.96 -22.88 2.68
N TYR A 176 -26.04 -22.65 4.02
CA TYR A 176 -26.45 -21.38 4.58
C TYR A 176 -25.74 -21.14 5.92
N THR A 177 -25.21 -19.93 6.11
CA THR A 177 -24.40 -19.57 7.28
C THR A 177 -25.00 -18.41 8.08
N GLY A 178 -26.33 -18.23 8.01
CA GLY A 178 -26.99 -17.13 8.70
C GLY A 178 -26.68 -15.73 8.13
N GLY A 179 -26.13 -15.63 6.92
CA GLY A 179 -25.66 -14.37 6.33
C GLY A 179 -24.21 -14.00 6.69
N ARG A 180 -23.53 -14.80 7.52
CA ARG A 180 -22.14 -14.51 7.97
C ARG A 180 -21.17 -14.42 6.81
N VAL A 181 -21.18 -15.40 5.89
CA VAL A 181 -20.23 -15.43 4.76
C VAL A 181 -20.57 -14.35 3.73
N GLU A 182 -21.85 -14.05 3.53
CA GLU A 182 -22.30 -12.94 2.69
C GLU A 182 -21.76 -11.60 3.20
N GLY A 183 -21.89 -11.33 4.50
CA GLY A 183 -21.35 -10.15 5.15
C GLY A 183 -19.82 -10.07 5.05
N GLN A 184 -19.11 -11.20 5.25
CA GLN A 184 -17.66 -11.26 5.10
C GLN A 184 -17.23 -10.92 3.65
N ILE A 185 -17.95 -11.40 2.64
CA ILE A 185 -17.69 -11.05 1.24
C ILE A 185 -17.97 -9.55 1.00
N ALA A 186 -19.01 -8.98 1.60
CA ALA A 186 -19.33 -7.56 1.48
C ALA A 186 -18.21 -6.71 2.11
N VAL A 187 -17.76 -7.03 3.33
CA VAL A 187 -16.64 -6.38 4.00
C VAL A 187 -15.35 -6.47 3.15
N ALA A 188 -15.03 -7.64 2.61
CA ALA A 188 -13.86 -7.82 1.75
C ALA A 188 -13.92 -6.97 0.46
N LYS A 189 -15.11 -6.84 -0.15
CA LYS A 189 -15.30 -5.97 -1.32
C LYS A 189 -15.12 -4.49 -0.98
N LEU A 190 -15.64 -4.04 0.14
CA LEU A 190 -15.43 -2.68 0.63
C LEU A 190 -13.95 -2.44 0.94
N GLY A 191 -13.26 -3.44 1.50
CA GLY A 191 -11.81 -3.41 1.70
C GLY A 191 -11.01 -3.26 0.42
N LYS A 192 -11.41 -3.96 -0.67
CA LYS A 192 -10.82 -3.76 -2.00
C LYS A 192 -11.01 -2.31 -2.50
N THR A 193 -12.21 -1.75 -2.36
CA THR A 193 -12.47 -0.36 -2.75
C THR A 193 -11.64 0.61 -1.92
N SER A 194 -11.50 0.38 -0.60
CA SER A 194 -10.62 1.17 0.26
C SER A 194 -9.15 1.10 -0.18
N ALA A 195 -8.67 -0.08 -0.62
CA ALA A 195 -7.31 -0.23 -1.16
C ALA A 195 -7.12 0.49 -2.51
N GLN A 196 -8.18 0.66 -3.31
CA GLN A 196 -8.13 1.47 -4.53
C GLN A 196 -7.96 2.96 -4.20
N GLU A 197 -8.70 3.48 -3.21
CA GLU A 197 -8.53 4.85 -2.71
C GLU A 197 -7.14 5.07 -2.07
N GLU A 198 -6.56 4.03 -1.45
CA GLU A 198 -5.22 4.08 -0.90
C GLU A 198 -4.15 4.29 -1.97
N ILE A 199 -4.30 3.70 -3.16
CA ILE A 199 -3.39 3.97 -4.29
C ILE A 199 -3.43 5.46 -4.64
N LEU A 200 -4.63 6.05 -4.75
CA LEU A 200 -4.77 7.48 -5.07
C LEU A 200 -4.12 8.36 -3.99
N ARG A 201 -4.29 8.01 -2.72
CA ARG A 201 -3.66 8.71 -1.59
C ARG A 201 -2.13 8.66 -1.69
N VAL A 202 -1.57 7.48 -1.99
CA VAL A 202 -0.12 7.29 -2.14
C VAL A 202 0.41 8.02 -3.37
N GLU A 203 -0.31 8.01 -4.50
CA GLU A 203 0.06 8.77 -5.69
C GLU A 203 0.10 10.28 -5.40
N GLN A 204 -0.88 10.83 -4.68
CA GLN A 204 -0.89 12.23 -4.26
C GLN A 204 0.27 12.58 -3.32
N ALA A 205 0.57 11.72 -2.36
CA ALA A 205 1.71 11.90 -1.47
C ALA A 205 3.05 11.84 -2.22
N THR A 206 3.17 10.93 -3.20
CA THR A 206 4.35 10.79 -4.05
C THR A 206 4.55 12.02 -4.94
N LYS A 207 3.46 12.56 -5.53
CA LYS A 207 3.51 13.83 -6.29
C LYS A 207 4.05 14.96 -5.41
N LEU A 208 3.49 15.12 -4.20
CA LEU A 208 3.97 16.15 -3.28
C LEU A 208 5.45 15.98 -2.95
N SER A 209 5.89 14.74 -2.64
CA SER A 209 7.30 14.47 -2.35
C SER A 209 8.20 14.79 -3.54
N ALA A 210 7.77 14.49 -4.77
CA ALA A 210 8.51 14.80 -5.99
C ALA A 210 8.61 16.32 -6.22
N VAL A 211 7.52 17.07 -6.02
CA VAL A 211 7.50 18.54 -6.13
C VAL A 211 8.40 19.18 -5.07
N GLN A 212 8.31 18.70 -3.81
CA GLN A 212 9.20 19.16 -2.73
C GLN A 212 10.68 18.88 -3.02
N GLY A 213 10.97 17.70 -3.56
CA GLY A 213 12.34 17.33 -3.95
C GLY A 213 12.88 18.18 -5.08
N TYR A 214 12.06 18.43 -6.12
CA TYR A 214 12.43 19.24 -7.27
C TYR A 214 12.72 20.71 -6.88
N PHE A 215 11.74 21.36 -6.23
CA PHE A 215 11.93 22.76 -5.80
C PHE A 215 12.95 22.87 -4.66
N GLY A 216 13.10 21.82 -3.85
CA GLY A 216 14.15 21.78 -2.82
C GLY A 216 15.54 21.77 -3.43
N LEU A 217 15.78 20.96 -4.47
CA LEU A 217 17.06 20.94 -5.18
C LEU A 217 17.33 22.31 -5.84
N LEU A 218 16.32 22.87 -6.54
CA LEU A 218 16.43 24.17 -7.18
C LEU A 218 16.74 25.30 -6.18
N ALA A 219 16.06 25.31 -5.03
CA ALA A 219 16.33 26.27 -3.94
C ALA A 219 17.77 26.14 -3.39
N TYR A 220 18.27 24.92 -3.22
CA TYR A 220 19.64 24.72 -2.77
C TYR A 220 20.68 25.10 -3.82
N GLU A 221 20.40 24.94 -5.12
CA GLU A 221 21.27 25.43 -6.18
C GLU A 221 21.33 26.94 -6.18
N GLU A 222 20.20 27.65 -6.08
CA GLU A 222 20.20 29.13 -5.95
C GLU A 222 20.92 29.61 -4.69
N LEU A 223 20.71 28.94 -3.53
CA LEU A 223 21.43 29.26 -2.29
C LEU A 223 22.95 29.04 -2.42
N ARG A 224 23.36 27.96 -3.07
CA ARG A 224 24.79 27.71 -3.36
C ARG A 224 25.39 28.88 -4.13
N ASP A 225 24.71 29.37 -5.16
CA ASP A 225 25.18 30.46 -5.99
C ASP A 225 25.29 31.77 -5.18
N VAL A 226 24.32 32.07 -4.30
CA VAL A 226 24.39 33.18 -3.34
C VAL A 226 25.64 33.09 -2.43
N TYR A 227 25.92 31.91 -1.86
CA TYR A 227 27.10 31.76 -0.98
C TYR A 227 28.43 31.81 -1.73
N HIS A 228 28.50 31.31 -2.97
CA HIS A 228 29.67 31.44 -3.82
C HIS A 228 29.92 32.90 -4.25
N GLU A 229 28.86 33.66 -4.54
CA GLU A 229 28.93 35.07 -4.79
C GLU A 229 29.44 35.83 -3.56
N ALA A 230 28.93 35.48 -2.36
CA ALA A 230 29.41 36.06 -1.10
C ALA A 230 30.94 35.82 -0.86
N VAL A 231 31.43 34.61 -1.21
CA VAL A 231 32.88 34.32 -1.17
C VAL A 231 33.66 35.25 -2.11
N THR A 232 33.14 35.41 -3.35
CA THR A 232 33.78 36.27 -4.35
C THR A 232 33.81 37.71 -3.90
N ASN A 233 32.70 38.22 -3.37
CA ASN A 233 32.58 39.57 -2.86
C ASN A 233 33.55 39.82 -1.65
N MET A 234 33.60 38.86 -0.70
CA MET A 234 34.47 38.94 0.47
C MET A 234 35.95 38.82 0.10
N GLN A 235 36.34 37.98 -0.85
CA GLN A 235 37.69 37.89 -1.35
C GLN A 235 38.16 39.26 -1.94
N GLY A 236 37.33 39.85 -2.82
CA GLY A 236 37.61 41.17 -3.39
C GLY A 236 37.70 42.28 -2.32
N HIS A 237 36.89 42.17 -1.26
CA HIS A 237 36.97 43.09 -0.14
C HIS A 237 38.27 42.91 0.67
N VAL A 238 38.67 41.68 0.99
CA VAL A 238 39.95 41.38 1.68
C VAL A 238 41.15 41.89 0.88
N ASP A 239 41.14 41.70 -0.44
CA ASP A 239 42.21 42.18 -1.32
C ASP A 239 42.34 43.73 -1.26
N ASN A 240 41.19 44.41 -1.25
CA ASN A 240 41.14 45.88 -1.13
C ASN A 240 41.63 46.35 0.25
N VAL A 241 41.13 45.77 1.34
CA VAL A 241 41.55 46.11 2.72
C VAL A 241 43.06 45.86 2.92
N THR A 242 43.59 44.76 2.35
CA THR A 242 45.00 44.42 2.39
C THR A 242 45.85 45.44 1.64
N ALA A 243 45.39 45.87 0.45
CA ALA A 243 46.07 46.93 -0.30
C ALA A 243 46.12 48.27 0.47
N GLN A 244 44.98 48.65 1.07
CA GLN A 244 44.90 49.87 1.91
C GLN A 244 45.79 49.79 3.17
N TYR A 245 45.90 48.63 3.80
CA TYR A 245 46.80 48.40 4.94
C TYR A 245 48.27 48.56 4.52
N ASN A 246 48.66 48.03 3.37
CA ASN A 246 50.03 48.10 2.87
C ASN A 246 50.49 49.56 2.59
N VAL A 247 49.57 50.45 2.26
CA VAL A 247 49.84 51.89 2.10
C VAL A 247 49.58 52.71 3.38
N GLY A 248 49.19 52.04 4.49
CA GLY A 248 49.05 52.62 5.81
C GLY A 248 47.77 53.43 6.08
N THR A 249 46.72 53.23 5.24
CA THR A 249 45.42 53.95 5.37
C THR A 249 44.40 53.29 6.28
N VAL A 250 44.56 51.98 6.59
CA VAL A 250 43.65 51.22 7.47
C VAL A 250 44.42 50.44 8.54
N ALA A 251 43.74 50.03 9.61
CA ALA A 251 44.32 49.29 10.71
C ALA A 251 44.48 47.79 10.37
N LYS A 252 45.48 47.14 11.01
CA LYS A 252 45.62 45.66 10.89
C LYS A 252 44.39 44.89 11.36
N LEU A 253 43.60 45.45 12.26
CA LEU A 253 42.37 44.89 12.75
C LEU A 253 41.36 44.67 11.57
N ASP A 254 41.24 45.63 10.66
CA ASP A 254 40.33 45.54 9.51
C ASP A 254 40.71 44.39 8.60
N VAL A 255 42.00 44.14 8.35
CA VAL A 255 42.48 42.98 7.60
C VAL A 255 42.11 41.66 8.32
N LEU A 256 42.30 41.58 9.63
CA LEU A 256 42.03 40.39 10.40
C LEU A 256 40.52 40.07 10.44
N THR A 257 39.68 41.08 10.69
CA THR A 257 38.22 40.90 10.70
C THR A 257 37.68 40.51 9.32
N SER A 258 38.15 41.14 8.26
CA SER A 258 37.77 40.79 6.87
C SER A 258 38.19 39.35 6.51
N ASN A 259 39.37 38.88 6.95
CA ASN A 259 39.80 37.50 6.75
C ASN A 259 38.94 36.51 7.50
N VAL A 260 38.46 36.82 8.72
CA VAL A 260 37.52 35.98 9.46
C VAL A 260 36.21 35.88 8.67
N SER A 261 35.64 37.00 8.21
CA SER A 261 34.39 37.00 7.40
C SER A 261 34.54 36.23 6.09
N LEU A 262 35.71 36.27 5.45
CA LEU A 262 36.00 35.45 4.27
C LEU A 262 36.05 33.95 4.62
N ALA A 263 36.64 33.58 5.74
CA ALA A 263 36.68 32.20 6.19
C ALA A 263 35.25 31.68 6.50
N ASP A 264 34.42 32.51 7.12
CA ASP A 264 33.00 32.18 7.36
C ASP A 264 32.21 32.03 6.06
N ALA A 265 32.43 32.93 5.10
CA ALA A 265 31.79 32.81 3.76
C ALA A 265 32.21 31.52 3.05
N LYS A 266 33.48 31.14 3.09
CA LYS A 266 33.97 29.87 2.54
C LYS A 266 33.35 28.65 3.23
N THR A 267 33.18 28.68 4.54
CA THR A 267 32.53 27.63 5.30
C THR A 267 31.05 27.46 4.90
N ASN A 268 30.36 28.59 4.73
CA ASN A 268 28.96 28.58 4.28
C ASN A 268 28.82 28.04 2.85
N ALA A 269 29.73 28.38 1.94
CA ALA A 269 29.76 27.86 0.57
C ALA A 269 29.95 26.32 0.54
N VAL A 270 30.91 25.80 1.33
CA VAL A 270 31.11 24.34 1.47
C VAL A 270 29.86 23.64 2.01
N THR A 271 29.16 24.27 2.96
CA THR A 271 27.90 23.76 3.49
C THR A 271 26.81 23.75 2.43
N ALA A 272 26.73 24.82 1.63
CA ALA A 272 25.76 24.90 0.52
C ALA A 272 26.02 23.84 -0.56
N ASP A 273 27.29 23.61 -0.94
CA ASP A 273 27.65 22.53 -1.87
C ASP A 273 27.21 21.16 -1.35
N ASN A 274 27.40 20.89 -0.07
CA ASN A 274 26.94 19.64 0.55
C ASN A 274 25.41 19.54 0.55
N ASN A 275 24.69 20.63 0.79
CA ASN A 275 23.23 20.63 0.81
C ASN A 275 22.66 20.30 -0.58
N VAL A 276 23.26 20.79 -1.66
CA VAL A 276 22.90 20.43 -3.05
C VAL A 276 23.10 18.92 -3.26
N ALA A 277 24.26 18.38 -2.87
CA ALA A 277 24.54 16.95 -3.04
C ALA A 277 23.55 16.05 -2.26
N VAL A 278 23.17 16.47 -1.05
CA VAL A 278 22.16 15.76 -0.24
C VAL A 278 20.77 15.87 -0.87
N ALA A 279 20.39 17.03 -1.36
CA ALA A 279 19.10 17.24 -2.04
C ALA A 279 19.00 16.41 -3.33
N GLU A 280 20.08 16.36 -4.12
CA GLU A 280 20.19 15.52 -5.31
C GLU A 280 20.03 14.02 -4.97
N ALA A 281 20.70 13.54 -3.94
CA ALA A 281 20.54 12.16 -3.48
C ALA A 281 19.12 11.85 -2.98
N ASN A 282 18.48 12.79 -2.28
CA ASN A 282 17.10 12.66 -1.84
C ASN A 282 16.12 12.58 -3.02
N LEU A 283 16.28 13.46 -4.00
CA LEU A 283 15.45 13.44 -5.21
C LEU A 283 15.65 12.13 -5.99
N ASN A 284 16.89 11.66 -6.15
CA ASN A 284 17.17 10.35 -6.74
C ASN A 284 16.44 9.20 -6.04
N ASN A 285 16.40 9.22 -4.71
CA ASN A 285 15.67 8.22 -3.94
C ASN A 285 14.15 8.27 -4.18
N ILE A 286 13.56 9.46 -4.26
CA ILE A 286 12.13 9.66 -4.58
C ILE A 286 11.81 9.14 -5.98
N LEU A 287 12.70 9.40 -6.95
CA LEU A 287 12.56 8.97 -8.35
C LEU A 287 12.90 7.47 -8.55
N GLY A 288 13.44 6.80 -7.53
CA GLY A 288 13.88 5.41 -7.61
C GLY A 288 15.14 5.21 -8.46
N LEU A 289 15.93 6.27 -8.66
CA LEU A 289 17.20 6.26 -9.35
C LEU A 289 18.36 5.86 -8.40
N PRO A 290 19.52 5.44 -8.92
CA PRO A 290 20.73 5.29 -8.11
C PRO A 290 21.11 6.62 -7.45
N LEU A 291 21.50 6.61 -6.17
CA LEU A 291 21.75 7.83 -5.38
C LEU A 291 22.87 8.74 -5.95
N GLN A 292 23.74 8.20 -6.78
CA GLN A 292 24.87 8.91 -7.41
C GLN A 292 24.55 9.44 -8.81
N THR A 293 23.32 9.28 -9.29
CA THR A 293 22.92 9.80 -10.60
C THR A 293 22.95 11.31 -10.55
N LYS A 294 23.67 11.95 -11.48
CA LYS A 294 23.66 13.40 -11.62
C LYS A 294 22.35 13.86 -12.21
N LEU A 295 21.76 14.86 -11.56
CA LEU A 295 20.53 15.50 -12.01
C LEU A 295 20.86 16.88 -12.56
N GLU A 296 20.22 17.27 -13.64
CA GLU A 296 20.36 18.58 -14.24
C GLU A 296 18.96 19.17 -14.39
N LEU A 297 18.69 20.24 -13.65
CA LEU A 297 17.41 20.92 -13.69
C LEU A 297 17.37 21.83 -14.91
N VAL A 298 16.26 21.78 -15.66
CA VAL A 298 16.04 22.69 -16.80
C VAL A 298 15.69 24.09 -16.32
N ASP A 299 14.96 24.19 -15.21
CA ASP A 299 14.63 25.45 -14.56
C ASP A 299 15.81 25.89 -13.70
N HIS A 300 16.19 27.17 -13.80
CA HIS A 300 17.31 27.75 -13.04
C HIS A 300 16.86 28.67 -11.91
N HIS A 301 15.58 29.03 -11.88
CA HIS A 301 14.99 29.91 -10.88
C HIS A 301 13.63 29.40 -10.43
N LEU A 302 13.34 29.60 -9.12
CA LEU A 302 12.05 29.30 -8.55
C LEU A 302 10.97 30.22 -9.16
N PRO A 303 9.90 29.66 -9.75
CA PRO A 303 8.85 30.47 -10.35
C PRO A 303 7.98 31.15 -9.28
N PHE A 304 7.37 32.29 -9.64
CA PHE A 304 6.33 32.92 -8.84
C PHE A 304 5.16 33.25 -9.77
N GLU A 305 4.18 32.32 -9.80
CA GLU A 305 2.95 32.48 -10.58
C GLU A 305 1.75 32.60 -9.62
N SER A 306 0.83 33.49 -9.91
CA SER A 306 -0.37 33.68 -9.07
C SER A 306 -1.23 32.41 -9.07
N TYR A 307 -1.54 31.89 -7.89
CA TYR A 307 -2.45 30.77 -7.70
C TYR A 307 -3.73 31.28 -7.00
N ASP A 308 -4.80 31.39 -7.79
CA ASP A 308 -6.05 32.00 -7.32
C ASP A 308 -7.16 30.94 -7.23
N ILE A 309 -7.45 30.52 -6.01
CA ILE A 309 -8.59 29.65 -5.65
C ILE A 309 -9.23 30.18 -4.39
N SER A 310 -10.56 30.13 -4.29
CA SER A 310 -11.23 30.48 -3.04
C SER A 310 -11.14 29.36 -2.01
N LEU A 311 -11.10 29.74 -0.72
CA LEU A 311 -11.10 28.74 0.37
C LEU A 311 -12.32 27.82 0.31
N GLN A 312 -13.49 28.35 -0.05
CA GLN A 312 -14.72 27.56 -0.09
C GLN A 312 -14.69 26.52 -1.20
N GLU A 313 -14.22 26.88 -2.40
CA GLU A 313 -14.04 25.94 -3.51
C GLU A 313 -13.04 24.84 -3.16
N ALA A 314 -11.92 25.18 -2.52
CA ALA A 314 -10.94 24.21 -2.07
C ALA A 314 -11.53 23.22 -1.04
N LEU A 315 -12.34 23.70 -0.10
CA LEU A 315 -13.03 22.86 0.89
C LEU A 315 -14.07 21.94 0.23
N ASP A 316 -14.89 22.46 -0.65
CA ASP A 316 -15.94 21.70 -1.33
C ASP A 316 -15.33 20.60 -2.22
N TYR A 317 -14.24 20.93 -2.90
CA TYR A 317 -13.48 19.97 -3.71
C TYR A 317 -12.89 18.84 -2.83
N ALA A 318 -12.23 19.20 -1.72
CA ALA A 318 -11.64 18.25 -0.80
C ALA A 318 -12.68 17.27 -0.22
N MET A 319 -13.84 17.76 0.20
CA MET A 319 -14.91 16.92 0.75
C MET A 319 -15.43 15.89 -0.25
N LYS A 320 -15.29 16.16 -1.55
CA LYS A 320 -15.80 15.30 -2.61
C LYS A 320 -14.77 14.30 -3.13
N TYR A 321 -13.49 14.70 -3.21
CA TYR A 321 -12.48 13.94 -3.94
C TYR A 321 -11.33 13.42 -3.08
N ARG A 322 -11.25 13.81 -1.79
CA ARG A 322 -10.17 13.35 -0.93
C ARG A 322 -10.31 11.86 -0.60
N PRO A 323 -9.29 11.02 -0.91
CA PRO A 323 -9.35 9.57 -0.68
C PRO A 323 -9.64 9.19 0.77
N GLU A 324 -9.09 9.91 1.75
CA GLU A 324 -9.29 9.63 3.18
C GLU A 324 -10.75 9.81 3.62
N VAL A 325 -11.47 10.77 3.03
CA VAL A 325 -12.91 10.95 3.30
C VAL A 325 -13.70 9.76 2.77
N LEU A 326 -13.37 9.29 1.57
CA LEU A 326 -13.99 8.11 0.98
C LEU A 326 -13.66 6.82 1.75
N GLN A 327 -12.42 6.64 2.18
CA GLN A 327 -11.99 5.50 3.03
C GLN A 327 -12.73 5.50 4.38
N ALA A 328 -12.89 6.66 5.01
CA ALA A 328 -13.64 6.76 6.27
C ALA A 328 -15.11 6.37 6.07
N ALA A 329 -15.77 6.81 5.00
CA ALA A 329 -17.13 6.40 4.65
C ALA A 329 -17.24 4.89 4.35
N LEU A 330 -16.23 4.30 3.68
CA LEU A 330 -16.17 2.85 3.45
C LEU A 330 -16.01 2.08 4.77
N SER A 331 -15.24 2.60 5.73
CA SER A 331 -15.09 2.00 7.07
C SER A 331 -16.41 1.99 7.84
N VAL A 332 -17.24 3.03 7.73
CA VAL A 332 -18.59 3.04 8.30
C VAL A 332 -19.45 1.94 7.68
N ARG A 333 -19.42 1.78 6.35
CA ARG A 333 -20.17 0.69 5.68
C ARG A 333 -19.66 -0.71 6.09
N GLN A 334 -18.36 -0.89 6.28
CA GLN A 334 -17.82 -2.15 6.82
C GLN A 334 -18.33 -2.44 8.22
N ALA A 335 -18.41 -1.41 9.08
CA ALA A 335 -18.97 -1.55 10.42
C ALA A 335 -20.50 -1.88 10.39
N GLU A 336 -21.24 -1.38 9.43
CA GLU A 336 -22.66 -1.75 9.20
C GLU A 336 -22.79 -3.24 8.82
N GLU A 337 -21.98 -3.73 7.88
CA GLU A 337 -21.95 -5.15 7.49
C GLU A 337 -21.53 -6.06 8.68
N ASN A 338 -20.61 -5.61 9.53
CA ASN A 338 -20.19 -6.35 10.72
C ASN A 338 -21.31 -6.57 11.74
N ILE A 339 -22.33 -5.70 11.77
CA ILE A 339 -23.53 -5.94 12.59
C ILE A 339 -24.30 -7.15 12.05
N GLY A 340 -24.43 -7.27 10.71
CA GLY A 340 -25.02 -8.43 10.06
C GLY A 340 -24.27 -9.72 10.33
N ILE A 341 -22.93 -9.67 10.27
CA ILE A 341 -22.05 -10.81 10.61
C ILE A 341 -22.24 -11.22 12.08
N ALA A 342 -22.28 -10.26 12.99
CA ALA A 342 -22.51 -10.54 14.41
C ALA A 342 -23.91 -11.15 14.67
N ASN A 343 -24.93 -10.68 13.95
CA ASN A 343 -26.29 -11.16 14.08
C ASN A 343 -26.50 -12.56 13.44
N ALA A 344 -25.58 -13.03 12.60
CA ALA A 344 -25.64 -14.38 12.02
C ALA A 344 -25.68 -15.49 13.08
N GLY A 345 -25.16 -15.24 14.28
CA GLY A 345 -25.27 -16.16 15.41
C GLY A 345 -26.71 -16.39 15.92
N ASN A 346 -27.65 -15.49 15.61
CA ASN A 346 -29.10 -15.63 15.89
C ASN A 346 -29.86 -16.30 14.73
N MET A 347 -29.16 -16.70 13.66
CA MET A 347 -29.76 -17.32 12.49
C MET A 347 -29.40 -18.82 12.42
N PRO A 348 -30.24 -19.66 11.81
CA PRO A 348 -29.86 -21.05 11.59
C PRO A 348 -28.68 -21.15 10.61
N SER A 349 -27.85 -22.19 10.77
CA SER A 349 -26.87 -22.60 9.76
C SER A 349 -27.26 -23.97 9.20
N VAL A 350 -27.02 -24.16 7.90
CA VAL A 350 -27.35 -25.40 7.19
C VAL A 350 -26.11 -25.91 6.50
N SER A 351 -25.76 -27.18 6.70
CA SER A 351 -24.62 -27.81 6.02
C SER A 351 -24.96 -29.23 5.59
N ILE A 352 -24.26 -29.70 4.57
CA ILE A 352 -24.25 -31.10 4.16
C ILE A 352 -22.81 -31.59 4.26
N GLY A 353 -22.65 -32.77 4.91
CA GLY A 353 -21.36 -33.44 5.02
C GLY A 353 -21.43 -34.85 4.44
N ALA A 354 -20.32 -35.30 3.88
CA ALA A 354 -20.12 -36.71 3.55
C ALA A 354 -18.70 -37.11 3.95
N GLY A 355 -18.54 -38.36 4.38
CA GLY A 355 -17.22 -38.85 4.77
C GLY A 355 -17.13 -40.35 4.71
N ASN A 356 -15.92 -40.85 4.63
CA ASN A 356 -15.58 -42.24 4.81
C ASN A 356 -14.43 -42.33 5.81
N ASP A 357 -14.61 -43.11 6.85
CA ASP A 357 -13.61 -43.33 7.90
C ASP A 357 -13.21 -44.82 7.82
N TRP A 358 -11.91 -45.05 7.93
CA TRP A 358 -11.29 -46.36 8.05
C TRP A 358 -10.61 -46.45 9.39
N SER A 359 -10.71 -47.63 10.06
CA SER A 359 -10.03 -47.86 11.35
C SER A 359 -9.66 -49.31 11.53
N ASP A 360 -8.53 -49.56 12.19
CA ASP A 360 -8.04 -50.88 12.55
C ASP A 360 -7.10 -50.77 13.77
N GLU A 361 -6.87 -51.94 14.41
CA GLU A 361 -5.81 -52.07 15.46
C GLU A 361 -4.43 -52.22 14.85
N ASP A 362 -4.35 -52.62 13.58
CA ASP A 362 -3.12 -52.77 12.81
C ASP A 362 -2.89 -51.58 11.87
N PHE A 363 -1.63 -51.17 11.69
CA PHE A 363 -1.23 -50.17 10.73
C PHE A 363 -1.35 -50.72 9.28
N PRO A 364 -1.90 -49.97 8.34
CA PRO A 364 -2.25 -48.52 8.36
C PRO A 364 -3.66 -48.17 8.84
N GLY A 365 -4.46 -49.09 9.39
CA GLY A 365 -5.80 -48.77 9.90
C GLY A 365 -6.91 -48.87 8.84
N SER A 366 -6.79 -49.80 7.88
CA SER A 366 -7.72 -49.92 6.73
C SER A 366 -8.68 -51.10 6.81
N GLY A 367 -8.71 -51.87 7.93
CA GLY A 367 -9.51 -53.09 8.07
C GLY A 367 -11.02 -52.88 8.07
N ASN A 368 -11.49 -51.80 8.71
CA ASN A 368 -12.92 -51.47 8.78
C ASN A 368 -13.18 -50.14 8.03
N SER A 369 -14.21 -50.08 7.24
CA SER A 369 -14.63 -48.87 6.49
C SER A 369 -16.09 -48.53 6.80
N ALA A 370 -16.32 -47.26 7.11
CA ALA A 370 -17.67 -46.75 7.32
C ALA A 370 -17.85 -45.41 6.58
N TRP A 371 -18.87 -45.35 5.76
CA TRP A 371 -19.24 -44.10 5.08
C TRP A 371 -20.47 -43.47 5.73
N ARG A 372 -20.56 -42.15 5.66
CA ARG A 372 -21.72 -41.39 6.16
C ARG A 372 -22.02 -40.20 5.26
N VAL A 373 -23.31 -39.89 5.14
CA VAL A 373 -23.80 -38.61 4.59
C VAL A 373 -24.69 -37.98 5.64
N THR A 374 -24.43 -36.73 5.95
CA THR A 374 -25.17 -36.00 6.98
C THR A 374 -25.67 -34.67 6.43
N GLY A 375 -26.93 -34.35 6.68
CA GLY A 375 -27.48 -33.01 6.52
C GLY A 375 -27.81 -32.46 7.92
N GLY A 376 -27.36 -31.28 8.21
CA GLY A 376 -27.54 -30.67 9.51
C GLY A 376 -28.07 -29.24 9.44
N ILE A 377 -29.01 -28.93 10.34
CA ILE A 377 -29.45 -27.57 10.63
C ILE A 377 -29.09 -27.29 12.09
N THR A 378 -28.26 -26.28 12.32
CA THR A 378 -27.90 -25.85 13.67
C THR A 378 -28.52 -24.48 13.92
N PHE A 379 -29.31 -24.37 14.98
CA PHE A 379 -29.89 -23.12 15.42
C PHE A 379 -29.74 -22.98 16.92
N SER A 380 -28.96 -21.98 17.34
CA SER A 380 -28.76 -21.69 18.75
C SER A 380 -29.80 -20.68 19.23
N PHE A 381 -30.92 -21.17 19.77
CA PHE A 381 -32.01 -20.31 20.27
C PHE A 381 -31.66 -19.60 21.59
N PHE A 382 -30.65 -20.08 22.31
CA PHE A 382 -30.14 -19.45 23.54
C PHE A 382 -28.66 -19.80 23.74
N ASP A 383 -27.83 -18.78 23.76
CA ASP A 383 -26.36 -18.87 23.93
C ASP A 383 -25.85 -18.09 25.14
N GLY A 384 -26.70 -17.95 26.18
CA GLY A 384 -26.38 -17.14 27.38
C GLY A 384 -26.30 -15.64 27.09
N GLY A 385 -26.79 -15.18 25.95
CA GLY A 385 -26.77 -13.77 25.55
C GLY A 385 -25.48 -13.32 24.81
N ALA A 386 -24.57 -14.25 24.49
CA ALA A 386 -23.29 -13.96 23.84
C ALA A 386 -23.48 -13.28 22.49
N THR A 387 -24.37 -13.80 21.63
CA THR A 387 -24.65 -13.19 20.31
C THR A 387 -25.26 -11.79 20.46
N ASN A 388 -26.19 -11.60 21.40
CA ASN A 388 -26.77 -10.29 21.66
C ASN A 388 -25.71 -9.27 22.14
N ALA A 389 -24.75 -9.72 22.96
CA ALA A 389 -23.62 -8.89 23.38
C ALA A 389 -22.71 -8.53 22.19
N ARG A 390 -22.39 -9.48 21.28
CA ARG A 390 -21.61 -9.22 20.04
C ARG A 390 -22.33 -8.21 19.13
N VAL A 391 -23.65 -8.33 18.97
CA VAL A 391 -24.44 -7.35 18.17
C VAL A 391 -24.38 -5.97 18.82
N LYS A 392 -24.48 -5.87 20.15
CA LYS A 392 -24.32 -4.58 20.85
C LYS A 392 -22.92 -4.01 20.66
N GLN A 393 -21.87 -4.84 20.75
CA GLN A 393 -20.49 -4.41 20.49
C GLN A 393 -20.34 -3.88 19.06
N ALA A 394 -20.85 -4.62 18.06
CA ALA A 394 -20.79 -4.18 16.67
C ALA A 394 -21.54 -2.88 16.41
N LYS A 395 -22.67 -2.63 17.09
CA LYS A 395 -23.38 -1.35 17.05
C LYS A 395 -22.58 -0.21 17.66
N GLN A 396 -21.86 -0.44 18.76
CA GLN A 396 -20.96 0.58 19.32
C GLN A 396 -19.76 0.84 18.39
N ALA A 397 -19.21 -0.22 17.74
CA ALA A 397 -18.17 -0.05 16.74
C ALA A 397 -18.63 0.78 15.53
N LEU A 398 -19.89 0.63 15.09
CA LEU A 398 -20.48 1.51 14.06
C LEU A 398 -20.56 2.98 14.52
N LEU A 399 -20.98 3.24 15.75
CA LEU A 399 -21.01 4.61 16.26
C LEU A 399 -19.60 5.21 16.32
N ALA A 400 -18.62 4.44 16.79
CA ALA A 400 -17.22 4.86 16.80
C ALA A 400 -16.69 5.13 15.37
N ALA A 401 -17.05 4.30 14.38
CA ALA A 401 -16.67 4.51 12.99
C ALA A 401 -17.27 5.82 12.41
N ARG A 402 -18.49 6.17 12.77
CA ARG A 402 -19.13 7.43 12.37
C ARG A 402 -18.46 8.65 12.99
N GLU A 403 -18.07 8.58 14.25
CA GLU A 403 -17.30 9.64 14.89
C GLU A 403 -15.90 9.77 14.25
N THR A 404 -15.26 8.65 13.89
CA THR A 404 -13.98 8.67 13.16
C THR A 404 -14.14 9.28 11.75
N GLU A 405 -15.23 8.99 11.05
CA GLU A 405 -15.54 9.63 9.77
C GLU A 405 -15.67 11.15 9.93
N GLN A 406 -16.40 11.60 10.93
CA GLN A 406 -16.56 13.03 11.22
C GLN A 406 -15.22 13.68 11.58
N GLN A 407 -14.42 13.04 12.42
CA GLN A 407 -13.07 13.50 12.76
C GLN A 407 -12.17 13.60 11.52
N THR A 408 -12.25 12.63 10.60
CA THR A 408 -11.50 12.67 9.34
C THR A 408 -11.91 13.84 8.46
N ARG A 409 -13.21 14.11 8.35
CA ARG A 409 -13.73 15.27 7.62
C ARG A 409 -13.22 16.60 8.21
N GLU A 410 -13.24 16.73 9.52
CA GLU A 410 -12.71 17.91 10.22
C GLU A 410 -11.19 18.06 10.04
N ALA A 411 -10.45 16.95 10.09
CA ALA A 411 -9.01 16.96 9.85
C ALA A 411 -8.67 17.41 8.41
N VAL A 412 -9.42 16.94 7.42
CA VAL A 412 -9.27 17.37 6.02
C VAL A 412 -9.59 18.86 5.87
N GLN A 413 -10.67 19.35 6.48
CA GLN A 413 -11.00 20.78 6.45
C GLN A 413 -9.90 21.64 7.08
N LEU A 414 -9.35 21.18 8.20
CA LEU A 414 -8.23 21.84 8.85
C LEU A 414 -6.98 21.87 7.96
N ALA A 415 -6.63 20.73 7.33
CA ALA A 415 -5.47 20.63 6.44
C ALA A 415 -5.58 21.57 5.22
N VAL A 416 -6.77 21.63 4.59
CA VAL A 416 -7.03 22.56 3.48
C VAL A 416 -6.90 24.00 3.93
N LYS A 417 -7.50 24.36 5.07
CA LYS A 417 -7.42 25.72 5.61
C LYS A 417 -5.99 26.13 5.96
N GLN A 418 -5.21 25.22 6.55
CA GLN A 418 -3.80 25.48 6.87
C GLN A 418 -2.98 25.69 5.60
N ALA A 419 -3.10 24.80 4.60
CA ALA A 419 -2.39 24.93 3.34
C ALA A 419 -2.75 26.24 2.62
N TYR A 420 -4.04 26.59 2.58
CA TYR A 420 -4.50 27.86 2.00
C TYR A 420 -3.91 29.10 2.69
N LEU A 421 -3.89 29.13 4.03
CA LEU A 421 -3.31 30.25 4.78
C LEU A 421 -1.79 30.33 4.60
N ASN A 422 -1.11 29.16 4.52
CA ASN A 422 0.33 29.10 4.29
C ASN A 422 0.72 29.68 2.92
N ILE A 423 -0.01 29.37 1.85
CA ILE A 423 0.22 29.94 0.51
C ILE A 423 0.06 31.46 0.55
N ARG A 424 -1.01 31.97 1.15
CA ARG A 424 -1.23 33.42 1.24
C ARG A 424 -0.12 34.12 2.03
N SER A 425 0.32 33.51 3.13
CA SER A 425 1.45 34.03 3.90
C SER A 425 2.74 33.98 3.10
N ALA A 426 3.00 32.89 2.37
CA ALA A 426 4.19 32.75 1.54
C ALA A 426 4.19 33.79 0.39
N ALA A 427 3.08 34.00 -0.28
CA ALA A 427 2.96 35.05 -1.32
C ALA A 427 3.32 36.45 -0.81
N GLN A 428 2.79 36.81 0.38
CA GLN A 428 3.12 38.12 0.99
C GLN A 428 4.60 38.22 1.40
N ARG A 429 5.20 37.08 1.83
CA ARG A 429 6.65 37.05 2.14
C ARG A 429 7.49 37.18 0.89
N VAL A 430 7.08 36.61 -0.24
CA VAL A 430 7.78 36.78 -1.52
C VAL A 430 7.85 38.25 -1.91
N GLU A 431 6.72 38.95 -1.90
CA GLU A 431 6.68 40.39 -2.24
C GLU A 431 7.56 41.23 -1.29
N ALA A 432 7.48 40.99 0.03
CA ALA A 432 8.24 41.73 1.02
C ALA A 432 9.75 41.42 0.91
N SER A 433 10.15 40.16 0.72
CA SER A 433 11.54 39.75 0.62
C SER A 433 12.17 40.19 -0.70
N GLN A 434 11.42 40.23 -1.80
CA GLN A 434 11.91 40.76 -3.08
C GLN A 434 12.33 42.24 -2.94
N SER A 435 11.51 43.08 -2.28
CA SER A 435 11.88 44.47 -2.01
C SER A 435 13.11 44.57 -1.09
N ALA A 436 13.18 43.70 -0.08
CA ALA A 436 14.35 43.66 0.83
C ALA A 436 15.63 43.28 0.12
N VAL A 437 15.61 42.37 -0.87
CA VAL A 437 16.81 42.05 -1.66
C VAL A 437 17.29 43.27 -2.44
N ALA A 438 16.38 43.94 -3.16
CA ALA A 438 16.76 45.13 -3.95
C ALA A 438 17.38 46.23 -3.09
N GLU A 439 16.87 46.49 -1.87
CA GLU A 439 17.41 47.48 -0.96
C GLU A 439 18.75 47.02 -0.34
N ALA A 440 18.91 45.72 -0.04
CA ALA A 440 20.13 45.16 0.50
C ALA A 440 21.29 45.20 -0.53
N GLU A 441 21.00 44.92 -1.80
CA GLU A 441 21.95 45.01 -2.92
C GLU A 441 22.49 46.44 -3.08
N GLU A 442 21.60 47.44 -3.10
CA GLU A 442 22.02 48.84 -3.23
C GLU A 442 22.77 49.31 -1.96
N SER A 443 22.33 48.87 -0.76
CA SER A 443 23.04 49.13 0.50
C SER A 443 24.47 48.58 0.49
N PHE A 444 24.64 47.33 0.07
CA PHE A 444 25.97 46.71 -0.04
C PHE A 444 26.86 47.43 -1.06
N LYS A 445 26.31 47.78 -2.22
CA LYS A 445 27.03 48.56 -3.23
C LYS A 445 27.49 49.91 -2.71
N ILE A 446 26.59 50.65 -2.01
CA ILE A 446 26.93 51.96 -1.39
C ILE A 446 28.01 51.80 -0.31
N ALA A 447 27.87 50.82 0.59
CA ALA A 447 28.85 50.57 1.65
C ALA A 447 30.25 50.28 1.07
N ARG A 448 30.30 49.42 0.02
CA ARG A 448 31.55 49.08 -0.68
C ARG A 448 32.20 50.31 -1.33
N VAL A 449 31.43 51.15 -2.02
CA VAL A 449 31.94 52.36 -2.69
C VAL A 449 32.42 53.39 -1.67
N ARG A 450 31.66 53.61 -0.57
CA ARG A 450 32.07 54.53 0.51
C ARG A 450 33.35 54.07 1.18
N TYR A 451 33.52 52.78 1.45
CA TYR A 451 34.75 52.23 2.01
C TYR A 451 35.95 52.41 1.06
N GLN A 452 35.75 52.12 -0.25
CA GLN A 452 36.79 52.34 -1.27
C GLN A 452 37.21 53.82 -1.38
N ALA A 453 36.28 54.74 -1.21
CA ALA A 453 36.52 56.16 -1.22
C ALA A 453 37.12 56.71 0.11
N GLY A 454 37.31 55.87 1.11
CA GLY A 454 37.85 56.24 2.42
C GLY A 454 36.89 57.01 3.32
N VAL A 455 35.58 57.03 3.01
CA VAL A 455 34.56 57.76 3.79
C VAL A 455 33.56 56.78 4.50
N GLY A 456 33.81 55.48 4.42
CA GLY A 456 33.08 54.41 5.13
C GLY A 456 34.03 53.62 6.02
N ILE A 457 33.46 52.79 6.92
CA ILE A 457 34.23 51.89 7.78
C ILE A 457 34.07 50.43 7.30
N ASN A 458 35.05 49.59 7.66
CA ASN A 458 35.06 48.16 7.29
C ASN A 458 33.81 47.43 7.76
N LEU A 459 33.32 47.71 8.94
CA LEU A 459 32.16 47.10 9.54
C LEU A 459 30.89 47.32 8.69
N ASP A 460 30.70 48.51 8.09
CA ASP A 460 29.55 48.82 7.24
C ASP A 460 29.48 47.87 6.02
N VAL A 461 30.63 47.49 5.44
CA VAL A 461 30.70 46.58 4.30
C VAL A 461 30.39 45.15 4.73
N LEU A 462 30.93 44.69 5.88
CA LEU A 462 30.70 43.36 6.41
C LEU A 462 29.20 43.17 6.77
N ASP A 463 28.62 44.16 7.48
CA ASP A 463 27.20 44.13 7.87
C ASP A 463 26.27 44.19 6.64
N ALA A 464 26.61 45.03 5.64
CA ALA A 464 25.79 45.10 4.40
C ALA A 464 25.84 43.79 3.61
N GLN A 465 27.00 43.11 3.56
CA GLN A 465 27.09 41.79 2.91
C GLN A 465 26.28 40.73 3.66
N LEU A 466 26.34 40.73 5.00
CA LEU A 466 25.54 39.81 5.82
C LEU A 466 24.04 40.02 5.59
N ASN A 467 23.60 41.29 5.58
CA ASN A 467 22.19 41.63 5.32
C ASN A 467 21.74 41.24 3.91
N LEU A 468 22.60 41.38 2.89
CA LEU A 468 22.32 40.94 1.54
C LEU A 468 22.13 39.43 1.45
N ASN A 469 23.07 38.65 2.04
CA ASN A 469 22.97 37.20 2.09
C ASN A 469 21.67 36.76 2.80
N GLN A 470 21.31 37.43 3.89
CA GLN A 470 20.08 37.10 4.64
C GLN A 470 18.83 37.44 3.83
N ALA A 471 18.79 38.58 3.12
CA ALA A 471 17.68 38.99 2.29
C ALA A 471 17.47 37.99 1.12
N GLN A 472 18.54 37.61 0.40
CA GLN A 472 18.53 36.64 -0.68
C GLN A 472 18.08 35.27 -0.18
N THR A 473 18.59 34.78 0.97
CA THR A 473 18.16 33.51 1.58
C THR A 473 16.68 33.53 1.93
N ASN A 474 16.19 34.63 2.51
CA ASN A 474 14.77 34.77 2.87
C ASN A 474 13.87 34.77 1.63
N TYR A 475 14.33 35.39 0.53
CA TYR A 475 13.59 35.45 -0.73
C TYR A 475 13.48 34.05 -1.39
N ILE A 476 14.60 33.32 -1.48
CA ILE A 476 14.61 31.95 -2.02
C ILE A 476 13.73 31.03 -1.17
N GLN A 477 13.81 31.14 0.16
CA GLN A 477 12.97 30.35 1.07
C GLN A 477 11.48 30.70 0.90
N ALA A 478 11.12 31.97 0.70
CA ALA A 478 9.73 32.37 0.49
C ALA A 478 9.18 31.84 -0.84
N LEU A 479 9.99 31.83 -1.90
CA LEU A 479 9.62 31.23 -3.19
C LEU A 479 9.44 29.72 -3.09
N TYR A 480 10.34 29.03 -2.38
CA TYR A 480 10.23 27.60 -2.13
C TYR A 480 8.93 27.29 -1.34
N ASP A 481 8.70 27.99 -0.23
CA ASP A 481 7.51 27.81 0.61
C ASP A 481 6.22 28.05 -0.19
N TYR A 482 6.23 29.01 -1.12
CA TYR A 482 5.09 29.30 -1.97
C TYR A 482 4.79 28.15 -2.95
N ASN A 483 5.79 27.68 -3.70
CA ASN A 483 5.64 26.62 -4.68
C ASN A 483 5.27 25.27 -4.04
N VAL A 484 5.91 24.94 -2.93
CA VAL A 484 5.57 23.74 -2.14
C VAL A 484 4.18 23.88 -1.50
N GLY A 485 3.81 25.08 -1.07
CA GLY A 485 2.49 25.39 -0.54
C GLY A 485 1.37 25.09 -1.52
N ILE A 486 1.55 25.43 -2.80
CA ILE A 486 0.60 25.09 -3.88
C ILE A 486 0.42 23.57 -3.96
N ALA A 487 1.51 22.80 -4.03
CA ALA A 487 1.44 21.35 -4.09
C ALA A 487 0.81 20.73 -2.84
N GLN A 488 1.05 21.31 -1.66
CA GLN A 488 0.39 20.89 -0.40
C GLN A 488 -1.13 21.16 -0.43
N LEU A 489 -1.55 22.29 -0.99
CA LEU A 489 -2.97 22.58 -1.15
C LEU A 489 -3.64 21.63 -2.14
N GLU A 490 -3.01 21.37 -3.28
CA GLU A 490 -3.50 20.38 -4.26
C GLU A 490 -3.65 18.99 -3.63
N GLN A 491 -2.66 18.56 -2.85
CA GLN A 491 -2.75 17.31 -2.10
C GLN A 491 -3.88 17.37 -1.07
N ALA A 492 -4.00 18.46 -0.30
CA ALA A 492 -5.05 18.63 0.70
C ALA A 492 -6.44 18.64 0.08
N MET A 493 -6.61 19.11 -1.14
CA MET A 493 -7.84 19.03 -1.92
C MET A 493 -8.09 17.64 -2.51
N GLY A 494 -7.09 16.80 -2.64
CA GLY A 494 -7.23 15.49 -3.29
C GLY A 494 -7.28 15.57 -4.82
N VAL A 495 -6.54 16.52 -5.42
CA VAL A 495 -6.49 16.70 -6.88
C VAL A 495 -5.93 15.43 -7.53
N ASP A 496 -6.60 14.98 -8.61
CA ASP A 496 -6.16 13.83 -9.37
C ASP A 496 -4.79 14.08 -10.02
N VAL A 497 -3.86 13.20 -9.72
CA VAL A 497 -2.45 13.34 -10.14
C VAL A 497 -2.25 13.01 -11.61
N ARG A 498 -3.09 12.12 -12.18
CA ARG A 498 -2.95 11.60 -13.54
C ARG A 498 -3.61 12.48 -14.59
N SER A 499 -4.56 13.31 -14.20
CA SER A 499 -5.34 14.14 -15.14
C SER A 499 -4.54 15.31 -15.73
N GLY A 500 -3.32 15.57 -15.22
CA GLY A 500 -2.52 16.72 -15.69
C GLY A 500 -3.19 18.07 -15.44
N VAL A 501 -4.28 18.08 -14.70
CA VAL A 501 -5.03 19.28 -14.39
C VAL A 501 -4.27 20.02 -13.29
N VAL A 502 -3.39 20.91 -13.68
CA VAL A 502 -3.34 22.23 -13.04
C VAL A 502 -4.79 22.71 -13.08
N ILE A 503 -5.43 22.89 -11.92
CA ILE A 503 -6.81 23.43 -11.90
C ILE A 503 -6.72 24.73 -12.69
N PRO A 504 -7.31 24.83 -13.89
CA PRO A 504 -7.44 26.13 -14.52
C PRO A 504 -8.24 26.95 -13.51
N SER A 505 -7.81 28.18 -13.26
CA SER A 505 -8.67 29.15 -12.61
C SER A 505 -10.08 28.92 -13.16
N MET A 506 -11.01 28.47 -12.30
CA MET A 506 -12.42 28.37 -12.68
C MET A 506 -12.95 29.79 -12.85
N THR A 507 -12.60 30.39 -13.99
CA THR A 507 -13.29 31.53 -14.52
C THR A 507 -14.13 31.00 -15.67
N GLU A 508 -15.34 30.54 -15.35
CA GLU A 508 -16.60 30.85 -16.05
C GLU A 508 -17.76 30.31 -15.22
#